data_1e71cb5f75348dadded617a4693cb67a
#
_entry.id   1e71cb5f75348dadded617a4693cb67a
#
_cell.length_a   1.000
_cell.length_b   1.000
_cell.length_c   1.000
_cell.angle_alpha   90.00
_cell.angle_beta   90.00
_cell.angle_gamma   90.00
#
_symmetry.space_group_name_H-M   'P 1'
#
loop_
_entity.id
_entity.type
_entity.pdbx_description
1 polymer ?
#
loop_
_entity_poly.entity_id
_entity_poly.type
_entity_poly.pdbx_seq_one_letter_code
_entity_poly.pdbx_strand_id
1 'polypeptide(L)'
;MEKYKVCPVCGTHNNPLFLECSDCEADLQNVLVIDESMEQAIQNNEQSTDVAPVSVPMVRVCDCGVKNPVQARRCSACGEDISMIVPSPDITPTEDTIPVVKQYTLSSLDGQFAYEVQNGITIIGRENEMREYLLSKPYVSRKHAELNLDVSSGILTIKNCNTSNYTFVNNSMIFGDTSVELKDGDEFGLGGNQQNGSRQPEAAYFLVRIGSCI
;
A
#
# COMPACT_ATOMS: atom_id res chain seq x y z
N MET A 1 -37.12 -4.07 -23.59
CA MET A 1 -36.07 -4.74 -22.76
C MET A 1 -36.53 -4.63 -21.35
N GLU A 2 -36.63 -5.76 -20.64
CA GLU A 2 -36.98 -5.75 -19.22
C GLU A 2 -35.78 -5.28 -18.41
N LYS A 3 -36.05 -4.40 -17.46
CA LYS A 3 -35.03 -3.89 -16.54
C LYS A 3 -35.16 -4.61 -15.21
N TYR A 4 -34.05 -4.91 -14.58
CA TYR A 4 -33.98 -5.62 -13.30
C TYR A 4 -32.78 -5.18 -12.46
N LYS A 5 -32.78 -5.57 -11.19
CA LYS A 5 -31.63 -5.49 -10.29
C LYS A 5 -31.10 -6.89 -10.05
N VAL A 6 -29.78 -7.11 -10.19
CA VAL A 6 -29.14 -8.38 -9.82
C VAL A 6 -28.69 -8.29 -8.36
N CYS A 7 -29.15 -9.22 -7.55
CA CYS A 7 -28.78 -9.27 -6.15
C CYS A 7 -27.26 -9.59 -6.00
N PRO A 8 -26.48 -8.76 -5.31
CA PRO A 8 -25.05 -9.00 -5.14
C PRO A 8 -24.71 -10.15 -4.18
N VAL A 9 -25.72 -10.70 -3.50
CA VAL A 9 -25.53 -11.79 -2.53
C VAL A 9 -25.87 -13.16 -3.12
N CYS A 10 -27.01 -13.28 -3.82
CA CYS A 10 -27.49 -14.56 -4.34
C CYS A 10 -27.64 -14.61 -5.86
N GLY A 11 -27.37 -13.50 -6.59
CA GLY A 11 -27.49 -13.43 -8.05
C GLY A 11 -28.92 -13.36 -8.59
N THR A 12 -29.95 -13.37 -7.74
CA THR A 12 -31.36 -13.37 -8.16
C THR A 12 -31.71 -12.05 -8.85
N HIS A 13 -32.40 -12.13 -10.00
CA HIS A 13 -32.95 -10.97 -10.70
C HIS A 13 -34.22 -10.48 -9.98
N ASN A 14 -34.25 -9.22 -9.62
CA ASN A 14 -35.32 -8.58 -8.88
C ASN A 14 -35.95 -7.45 -9.66
N ASN A 15 -37.23 -7.17 -9.39
CA ASN A 15 -37.89 -5.99 -9.96
C ASN A 15 -37.09 -4.71 -9.60
N PRO A 16 -36.94 -3.75 -10.57
CA PRO A 16 -36.20 -2.51 -10.34
C PRO A 16 -36.65 -1.69 -9.12
N LEU A 17 -37.91 -1.82 -8.73
CA LEU A 17 -38.50 -1.09 -7.61
C LEU A 17 -38.29 -1.75 -6.24
N PHE A 18 -37.80 -3.00 -6.23
CA PHE A 18 -37.56 -3.68 -4.96
C PHE A 18 -36.37 -3.09 -4.22
N LEU A 19 -36.58 -2.84 -2.94
CA LEU A 19 -35.54 -2.38 -2.01
C LEU A 19 -34.81 -3.54 -1.33
N GLU A 20 -35.40 -4.74 -1.39
CA GLU A 20 -34.89 -5.96 -0.79
C GLU A 20 -35.00 -7.11 -1.81
N CYS A 21 -34.05 -8.04 -1.75
CA CYS A 21 -34.07 -9.22 -2.60
C CYS A 21 -35.21 -10.15 -2.22
N SER A 22 -35.98 -10.61 -3.20
CA SER A 22 -37.11 -11.52 -3.00
C SER A 22 -36.69 -12.89 -2.49
N ASP A 23 -35.42 -13.27 -2.64
CA ASP A 23 -34.91 -14.60 -2.30
C ASP A 23 -34.12 -14.61 -0.99
N CYS A 24 -33.17 -13.66 -0.80
CA CYS A 24 -32.28 -13.65 0.37
C CYS A 24 -32.44 -12.41 1.28
N GLU A 25 -33.43 -11.56 1.02
CA GLU A 25 -33.74 -10.34 1.80
C GLU A 25 -32.59 -9.33 1.87
N ALA A 26 -31.55 -9.45 1.02
CA ALA A 26 -30.46 -8.51 0.96
C ALA A 26 -30.93 -7.13 0.48
N ASP A 27 -30.30 -6.05 0.98
CA ASP A 27 -30.60 -4.68 0.60
C ASP A 27 -30.20 -4.39 -0.87
N LEU A 28 -31.15 -3.87 -1.65
CA LEU A 28 -30.99 -3.51 -3.06
C LEU A 28 -31.10 -2.00 -3.33
N GLN A 29 -31.10 -1.15 -2.28
CA GLN A 29 -31.29 0.30 -2.44
C GLN A 29 -30.21 0.93 -3.35
N ASN A 30 -28.96 0.48 -3.25
CA ASN A 30 -27.83 0.98 -4.03
C ASN A 30 -27.44 0.08 -5.21
N VAL A 31 -28.28 -0.90 -5.56
CA VAL A 31 -28.02 -1.79 -6.69
C VAL A 31 -28.52 -1.14 -7.97
N LEU A 32 -27.66 -1.07 -8.98
CA LEU A 32 -27.98 -0.51 -10.30
C LEU A 32 -29.07 -1.32 -10.98
N VAL A 33 -29.98 -0.61 -11.64
CA VAL A 33 -30.98 -1.21 -12.53
C VAL A 33 -30.33 -1.40 -13.89
N ILE A 34 -30.23 -2.63 -14.35
CA ILE A 34 -29.59 -3.02 -15.61
C ILE A 34 -30.58 -3.72 -16.53
N ASP A 35 -30.20 -3.88 -17.78
CA ASP A 35 -30.86 -4.75 -18.78
C ASP A 35 -29.85 -5.81 -19.28
N GLU A 36 -30.34 -6.78 -20.04
CA GLU A 36 -29.52 -7.90 -20.56
C GLU A 36 -28.28 -7.43 -21.35
N SER A 37 -28.36 -6.29 -22.03
CA SER A 37 -27.23 -5.74 -22.80
C SER A 37 -26.15 -5.19 -21.88
N MET A 38 -26.54 -4.58 -20.76
CA MET A 38 -25.60 -4.06 -19.75
C MET A 38 -24.96 -5.17 -18.94
N GLU A 39 -25.72 -6.24 -18.65
CA GLU A 39 -25.20 -7.41 -17.93
C GLU A 39 -24.08 -8.11 -18.72
N GLN A 40 -24.27 -8.29 -20.04
CA GLN A 40 -23.24 -8.85 -20.91
C GLN A 40 -22.02 -7.93 -21.04
N ALA A 41 -22.21 -6.61 -21.01
CA ALA A 41 -21.11 -5.65 -21.05
C ALA A 41 -20.29 -5.66 -19.76
N ILE A 42 -20.92 -5.87 -18.60
CA ILE A 42 -20.24 -5.97 -17.30
C ILE A 42 -19.41 -7.25 -17.23
N GLN A 43 -19.96 -8.39 -17.68
CA GLN A 43 -19.24 -9.67 -17.71
C GLN A 43 -18.04 -9.67 -18.67
N ASN A 44 -18.08 -8.87 -19.74
CA ASN A 44 -16.97 -8.75 -20.69
C ASN A 44 -15.91 -7.71 -20.29
N ASN A 45 -16.14 -6.89 -19.26
CA ASN A 45 -15.26 -5.79 -18.86
C ASN A 45 -14.42 -6.08 -17.60
N GLU A 46 -14.41 -7.30 -17.09
CA GLU A 46 -13.53 -7.70 -15.98
C GLU A 46 -12.04 -7.84 -16.37
N GLN A 47 -11.67 -7.46 -17.59
CA GLN A 47 -10.29 -7.53 -18.13
C GLN A 47 -9.71 -6.18 -18.57
N SER A 48 -10.10 -5.07 -17.97
CA SER A 48 -9.45 -3.78 -18.24
C SER A 48 -9.15 -3.06 -16.93
N THR A 49 -7.87 -3.14 -16.54
CA THR A 49 -7.26 -2.41 -15.44
C THR A 49 -7.26 -0.92 -15.72
N ASP A 50 -8.11 -0.17 -15.01
CA ASP A 50 -7.90 1.27 -14.78
C ASP A 50 -7.96 1.52 -13.28
N VAL A 51 -6.88 2.11 -12.76
CA VAL A 51 -6.55 2.24 -11.34
C VAL A 51 -7.48 3.29 -10.72
N ALA A 52 -8.59 2.83 -10.15
CA ALA A 52 -9.35 3.61 -9.18
C ALA A 52 -8.80 3.34 -7.76
N PRO A 53 -8.94 4.27 -6.78
CA PRO A 53 -8.41 4.09 -5.44
C PRO A 53 -8.94 2.78 -4.85
N VAL A 54 -8.04 1.96 -4.34
CA VAL A 54 -8.32 0.64 -3.76
C VAL A 54 -9.26 0.84 -2.56
N SER A 55 -10.55 0.78 -2.80
CA SER A 55 -11.52 0.64 -1.73
C SER A 55 -11.47 -0.81 -1.25
N VAL A 56 -10.91 -1.01 -0.06
CA VAL A 56 -10.90 -2.32 0.60
C VAL A 56 -12.35 -2.80 0.70
N PRO A 57 -12.70 -3.98 0.15
CA PRO A 57 -14.06 -4.48 0.22
C PRO A 57 -14.48 -4.62 1.70
N MET A 58 -15.64 -4.10 2.04
CA MET A 58 -16.20 -4.21 3.39
C MET A 58 -17.03 -5.48 3.48
N VAL A 59 -16.94 -6.19 4.60
CA VAL A 59 -17.71 -7.43 4.87
C VAL A 59 -18.33 -7.40 6.26
N ARG A 60 -19.40 -8.19 6.46
CA ARG A 60 -19.96 -8.51 7.78
C ARG A 60 -19.47 -9.88 8.21
N VAL A 61 -18.79 -9.97 9.33
CA VAL A 61 -18.30 -11.24 9.88
C VAL A 61 -19.30 -11.75 10.91
N CYS A 62 -19.93 -12.90 10.64
CA CYS A 62 -20.84 -13.57 11.56
C CYS A 62 -20.06 -14.20 12.73
N ASP A 63 -20.70 -14.39 13.88
CA ASP A 63 -20.11 -15.09 15.04
C ASP A 63 -19.64 -16.52 14.73
N CYS A 64 -20.20 -17.13 13.68
CA CYS A 64 -19.71 -18.42 13.16
C CYS A 64 -18.41 -18.32 12.34
N GLY A 65 -17.84 -17.10 12.19
CA GLY A 65 -16.60 -16.83 11.47
C GLY A 65 -16.76 -16.62 9.96
N VAL A 66 -17.96 -16.77 9.41
CA VAL A 66 -18.20 -16.62 7.96
C VAL A 66 -18.34 -15.16 7.58
N LYS A 67 -17.64 -14.75 6.52
CA LYS A 67 -17.72 -13.43 5.91
C LYS A 67 -18.89 -13.36 4.95
N ASN A 68 -19.65 -12.30 5.04
CA ASN A 68 -20.81 -12.04 4.21
C ASN A 68 -20.74 -10.66 3.59
N PRO A 69 -21.28 -10.44 2.38
CA PRO A 69 -21.38 -9.10 1.79
C PRO A 69 -22.10 -8.11 2.73
N VAL A 70 -21.77 -6.83 2.65
CA VAL A 70 -22.38 -5.79 3.51
C VAL A 70 -23.89 -5.70 3.40
N GLN A 71 -24.45 -6.10 2.26
CA GLN A 71 -25.88 -6.11 1.98
C GLN A 71 -26.61 -7.30 2.61
N ALA A 72 -25.88 -8.35 3.02
CA ALA A 72 -26.48 -9.55 3.60
C ALA A 72 -27.06 -9.23 4.98
N ARG A 73 -28.31 -9.61 5.20
CA ARG A 73 -28.99 -9.53 6.51
C ARG A 73 -28.87 -10.82 7.28
N ARG A 74 -28.64 -11.95 6.60
CA ARG A 74 -28.47 -13.28 7.20
C ARG A 74 -27.15 -13.89 6.76
N CYS A 75 -26.53 -14.62 7.68
CA CYS A 75 -25.31 -15.34 7.39
C CYS A 75 -25.59 -16.47 6.39
N SER A 76 -24.78 -16.56 5.34
CA SER A 76 -24.90 -17.57 4.28
C SER A 76 -24.67 -19.00 4.77
N ALA A 77 -23.99 -19.19 5.91
CA ALA A 77 -23.65 -20.51 6.45
C ALA A 77 -24.59 -20.96 7.57
N CYS A 78 -24.87 -20.11 8.56
CA CYS A 78 -25.66 -20.50 9.74
C CYS A 78 -27.07 -19.87 9.78
N GLY A 79 -27.39 -18.94 8.87
CA GLY A 79 -28.71 -18.27 8.80
C GLY A 79 -28.95 -17.22 9.88
N GLU A 80 -27.97 -16.94 10.75
CA GLU A 80 -28.06 -15.93 11.82
C GLU A 80 -28.27 -14.54 11.24
N ASP A 81 -29.05 -13.69 11.94
CA ASP A 81 -29.26 -12.30 11.55
C ASP A 81 -28.00 -11.47 11.82
N ILE A 82 -27.39 -10.97 10.76
CA ILE A 82 -26.17 -10.16 10.78
C ILE A 82 -26.42 -8.69 10.41
N SER A 83 -27.68 -8.26 10.33
CA SER A 83 -28.07 -6.90 9.93
C SER A 83 -27.49 -5.81 10.85
N MET A 84 -27.31 -6.13 12.13
CA MET A 84 -26.75 -5.22 13.15
C MET A 84 -25.22 -5.27 13.26
N ILE A 85 -24.56 -6.21 12.57
CA ILE A 85 -23.09 -6.31 12.57
C ILE A 85 -22.52 -5.16 11.75
N VAL A 86 -21.65 -4.35 12.36
CA VAL A 86 -20.95 -3.27 11.67
C VAL A 86 -20.01 -3.85 10.62
N PRO A 87 -20.09 -3.43 9.35
CA PRO A 87 -19.16 -3.86 8.33
C PRO A 87 -17.72 -3.52 8.70
N SER A 88 -16.81 -4.45 8.51
CA SER A 88 -15.37 -4.28 8.70
C SER A 88 -14.63 -4.50 7.39
N PRO A 89 -13.44 -3.89 7.20
CA PRO A 89 -12.63 -4.15 6.02
C PRO A 89 -12.31 -5.64 5.89
N ASP A 90 -12.47 -6.20 4.70
CA ASP A 90 -12.03 -7.58 4.43
C ASP A 90 -10.51 -7.63 4.31
N ILE A 91 -9.85 -7.75 5.45
CA ILE A 91 -8.41 -7.97 5.56
C ILE A 91 -8.08 -9.46 5.50
N THR A 92 -8.78 -10.25 4.68
CA THR A 92 -8.30 -11.60 4.38
C THR A 92 -7.04 -11.49 3.54
N PRO A 93 -5.94 -12.13 3.94
CA PRO A 93 -4.90 -12.47 2.99
C PRO A 93 -5.56 -13.40 1.94
N THR A 94 -5.83 -12.89 0.74
CA THR A 94 -6.09 -13.78 -0.39
C THR A 94 -4.83 -14.61 -0.58
N GLU A 95 -4.94 -15.94 -0.65
CA GLU A 95 -3.81 -16.86 -0.81
C GLU A 95 -2.97 -16.59 -2.08
N ASP A 96 -3.42 -15.69 -2.97
CA ASP A 96 -2.70 -15.24 -4.16
C ASP A 96 -1.89 -13.93 -3.96
N THR A 97 -1.95 -13.32 -2.78
CA THR A 97 -1.03 -12.26 -2.37
C THR A 97 -0.36 -12.70 -1.06
N ILE A 98 0.61 -13.61 -1.15
CA ILE A 98 1.74 -13.53 -0.25
C ILE A 98 2.20 -12.07 -0.40
N PRO A 99 2.15 -11.22 0.65
CA PRO A 99 2.73 -9.90 0.53
C PRO A 99 4.17 -10.17 0.10
N VAL A 100 4.51 -9.76 -1.12
CA VAL A 100 5.91 -9.81 -1.56
C VAL A 100 6.59 -8.88 -0.58
N VAL A 101 7.18 -9.44 0.46
CA VAL A 101 7.92 -8.68 1.46
C VAL A 101 9.09 -8.09 0.70
N LYS A 102 8.90 -6.88 0.22
CA LYS A 102 9.96 -6.13 -0.43
C LYS A 102 11.06 -5.92 0.59
N GLN A 103 12.18 -6.56 0.37
CA GLN A 103 13.35 -6.33 1.18
C GLN A 103 14.18 -5.21 0.54
N TYR A 104 14.32 -4.12 1.26
CA TYR A 104 15.11 -2.99 0.80
C TYR A 104 16.53 -3.11 1.32
N THR A 105 17.49 -3.00 0.41
CA THR A 105 18.92 -2.95 0.72
C THR A 105 19.49 -1.62 0.22
N LEU A 106 20.19 -0.90 1.10
CA LEU A 106 20.91 0.33 0.78
C LEU A 106 22.37 -0.02 0.64
N SER A 107 22.89 0.06 -0.58
CA SER A 107 24.31 -0.22 -0.86
C SER A 107 25.07 1.09 -1.03
N SER A 108 26.15 1.30 -0.28
CA SER A 108 27.01 2.47 -0.48
C SER A 108 27.62 2.45 -1.86
N LEU A 109 27.71 3.62 -2.51
CA LEU A 109 28.24 3.73 -3.88
C LEU A 109 29.73 3.43 -3.98
N ASP A 110 30.47 3.50 -2.86
CA ASP A 110 31.88 3.05 -2.78
C ASP A 110 32.02 1.53 -2.59
N GLY A 111 30.90 0.81 -2.47
CA GLY A 111 30.86 -0.64 -2.32
C GLY A 111 31.34 -1.16 -0.96
N GLN A 112 31.56 -0.29 0.03
CA GLN A 112 32.14 -0.68 1.33
C GLN A 112 31.08 -1.06 2.36
N PHE A 113 29.81 -0.72 2.12
CA PHE A 113 28.74 -0.90 3.11
C PHE A 113 27.40 -1.24 2.45
N ALA A 114 26.67 -2.14 3.09
CA ALA A 114 25.30 -2.47 2.74
C ALA A 114 24.45 -2.54 4.01
N TYR A 115 23.22 -2.05 3.94
CA TYR A 115 22.28 -2.03 5.05
C TYR A 115 20.92 -2.56 4.61
N GLU A 116 20.39 -3.54 5.35
CA GLU A 116 19.04 -4.04 5.17
C GLU A 116 18.07 -3.20 5.98
N VAL A 117 17.11 -2.56 5.29
CA VAL A 117 16.14 -1.67 5.93
C VAL A 117 15.17 -2.49 6.78
N GLN A 118 15.04 -2.09 8.04
CA GLN A 118 14.10 -2.71 8.97
C GLN A 118 12.70 -2.11 8.82
N ASN A 119 11.68 -2.88 9.17
CA ASN A 119 10.30 -2.43 9.16
C ASN A 119 10.07 -1.28 10.15
N GLY A 120 9.24 -0.32 9.77
CA GLY A 120 8.92 0.85 10.56
C GLY A 120 9.92 2.00 10.39
N ILE A 121 10.01 2.83 11.43
CA ILE A 121 10.82 4.05 11.40
C ILE A 121 12.24 3.76 11.87
N THR A 122 13.21 4.12 11.05
CA THR A 122 14.65 4.01 11.34
C THR A 122 15.32 5.35 11.15
N ILE A 123 15.99 5.85 12.17
CA ILE A 123 16.83 7.07 12.06
C ILE A 123 18.24 6.68 11.64
N ILE A 124 18.73 7.28 10.58
CA ILE A 124 20.09 7.08 10.06
C ILE A 124 20.97 8.32 10.30
N GLY A 125 22.22 8.07 10.63
CA GLY A 125 23.17 9.16 10.93
C GLY A 125 24.38 8.69 11.73
N ARG A 126 25.35 9.60 11.98
CA ARG A 126 26.61 9.27 12.67
C ARG A 126 26.47 8.76 14.10
N GLU A 127 25.33 8.98 14.75
CA GLU A 127 25.05 8.50 16.12
C GLU A 127 23.85 7.55 16.20
N ASN A 128 23.34 7.08 15.05
CA ASN A 128 22.18 6.21 14.93
C ASN A 128 22.50 5.01 14.03
N GLU A 129 21.50 4.47 13.34
CA GLU A 129 21.72 3.38 12.40
C GLU A 129 22.71 3.76 11.30
N MET A 130 23.41 2.78 10.80
CA MET A 130 24.50 2.89 9.82
C MET A 130 25.73 3.65 10.34
N ARG A 131 25.84 3.83 11.67
CA ARG A 131 26.93 4.56 12.32
C ARG A 131 28.31 4.08 11.91
N GLU A 132 28.54 2.79 11.81
CA GLU A 132 29.85 2.21 11.48
C GLU A 132 30.43 2.80 10.18
N TYR A 133 29.59 2.97 9.18
CA TYR A 133 29.97 3.58 7.91
C TYR A 133 29.95 5.12 7.95
N LEU A 134 28.88 5.69 8.56
CA LEU A 134 28.64 7.14 8.52
C LEU A 134 29.57 7.95 9.43
N LEU A 135 30.22 7.32 10.42
CA LEU A 135 31.13 8.02 11.34
C LEU A 135 32.30 8.70 10.60
N SER A 136 32.76 8.13 9.48
CA SER A 136 33.82 8.68 8.63
C SER A 136 33.36 9.80 7.70
N LYS A 137 32.06 10.14 7.68
CA LYS A 137 31.45 11.11 6.75
C LYS A 137 31.05 12.39 7.48
N PRO A 138 31.92 13.40 7.57
CA PRO A 138 31.70 14.59 8.39
C PRO A 138 30.50 15.45 7.97
N TYR A 139 30.08 15.39 6.70
CA TYR A 139 28.89 16.10 6.24
C TYR A 139 27.58 15.44 6.64
N VAL A 140 27.62 14.19 7.10
CA VAL A 140 26.44 13.51 7.64
C VAL A 140 26.22 13.94 9.10
N SER A 141 25.01 14.36 9.42
CA SER A 141 24.62 14.75 10.80
C SER A 141 24.46 13.53 11.72
N ARG A 142 24.47 13.76 13.05
CA ARG A 142 24.26 12.73 14.05
C ARG A 142 22.94 11.98 13.89
N LYS A 143 21.85 12.74 13.65
CA LYS A 143 20.55 12.29 13.13
C LYS A 143 20.37 12.98 11.79
N HIS A 144 20.48 12.27 10.68
CA HIS A 144 20.51 12.92 9.37
C HIS A 144 19.21 12.75 8.61
N ALA A 145 18.73 11.56 8.50
CA ALA A 145 17.47 11.26 7.82
C ALA A 145 16.68 10.19 8.58
N GLU A 146 15.39 10.16 8.32
CA GLU A 146 14.45 9.16 8.76
C GLU A 146 14.04 8.31 7.56
N LEU A 147 14.20 7.01 7.69
CA LEU A 147 13.64 6.00 6.79
C LEU A 147 12.37 5.46 7.42
N ASN A 148 11.33 5.27 6.65
CA ASN A 148 10.11 4.62 7.10
C ASN A 148 9.67 3.57 6.08
N LEU A 149 9.80 2.29 6.46
CA LEU A 149 9.28 1.17 5.68
C LEU A 149 7.91 0.77 6.24
N ASP A 150 6.87 1.13 5.52
CA ASP A 150 5.50 0.73 5.85
C ASP A 150 5.27 -0.73 5.43
N VAL A 151 5.07 -1.58 6.42
CA VAL A 151 4.87 -3.03 6.23
C VAL A 151 3.62 -3.36 5.43
N SER A 152 2.57 -2.54 5.57
CA SER A 152 1.26 -2.78 4.94
C SER A 152 1.28 -2.49 3.44
N SER A 153 1.96 -1.42 3.03
CA SER A 153 2.08 -1.02 1.63
C SER A 153 3.38 -1.51 0.97
N GLY A 154 4.38 -1.90 1.78
CA GLY A 154 5.71 -2.23 1.30
C GLY A 154 6.42 -1.02 0.65
N ILE A 155 6.07 0.20 1.07
CA ILE A 155 6.67 1.44 0.57
C ILE A 155 7.72 1.94 1.55
N LEU A 156 8.93 2.20 1.03
CA LEU A 156 10.00 2.84 1.76
C LEU A 156 10.02 4.33 1.44
N THR A 157 10.02 5.16 2.46
CA THR A 157 10.17 6.61 2.32
C THR A 157 11.40 7.12 3.07
N ILE A 158 11.95 8.26 2.61
CA ILE A 158 13.03 8.97 3.27
C ILE A 158 12.63 10.43 3.53
N LYS A 159 12.99 10.95 4.71
CA LYS A 159 12.74 12.32 5.14
C LYS A 159 14.01 12.91 5.74
N ASN A 160 14.26 14.20 5.51
CA ASN A 160 15.38 14.91 6.12
C ASN A 160 15.09 15.28 7.58
N CYS A 161 16.04 15.09 8.50
CA CYS A 161 15.91 15.45 9.92
C CYS A 161 16.41 16.85 10.25
N ASN A 162 16.03 17.88 9.47
CA ASN A 162 16.42 19.29 9.68
C ASN A 162 17.92 19.50 9.84
N THR A 163 18.70 18.88 8.96
CA THR A 163 20.15 18.95 8.97
C THR A 163 20.67 20.17 8.19
N SER A 164 21.86 20.67 8.55
CA SER A 164 22.52 21.76 7.82
C SER A 164 22.97 21.35 6.41
N ASN A 165 23.31 20.08 6.24
CA ASN A 165 23.71 19.49 4.97
C ASN A 165 22.63 18.51 4.52
N TYR A 166 21.69 18.96 3.78
CA TYR A 166 20.44 18.27 3.38
C TYR A 166 20.58 16.82 2.91
N THR A 167 19.43 16.15 2.82
CA THR A 167 19.27 14.85 2.15
C THR A 167 18.84 15.07 0.70
N PHE A 168 19.36 14.28 -0.21
CA PHE A 168 19.07 14.36 -1.65
C PHE A 168 18.61 12.99 -2.15
N VAL A 169 17.61 12.97 -3.02
CA VAL A 169 17.18 11.77 -3.76
C VAL A 169 17.29 12.08 -5.25
N ASN A 170 18.00 11.22 -5.99
CA ASN A 170 18.27 11.41 -7.42
C ASN A 170 18.79 12.83 -7.71
N ASN A 171 19.71 13.29 -6.87
CA ASN A 171 20.31 14.62 -6.92
C ASN A 171 19.37 15.81 -6.61
N SER A 172 18.12 15.55 -6.23
CA SER A 172 17.13 16.55 -5.82
C SER A 172 17.06 16.65 -4.31
N MET A 173 17.14 17.87 -3.77
CA MET A 173 17.11 18.14 -2.33
C MET A 173 15.71 17.88 -1.74
N ILE A 174 15.67 17.23 -0.60
CA ILE A 174 14.45 17.09 0.20
C ILE A 174 14.30 18.30 1.12
N PHE A 175 13.21 19.06 0.96
CA PHE A 175 12.94 20.26 1.74
C PHE A 175 12.01 19.99 2.92
N GLY A 176 12.32 20.62 4.06
CA GLY A 176 11.46 20.65 5.25
C GLY A 176 11.04 19.26 5.71
N ASP A 177 9.73 19.11 5.99
CA ASP A 177 9.12 17.88 6.47
C ASP A 177 8.63 16.94 5.36
N THR A 178 9.08 17.14 4.12
CA THR A 178 8.69 16.31 2.98
C THR A 178 9.31 14.92 3.08
N SER A 179 8.48 13.88 2.91
CA SER A 179 8.92 12.50 2.72
C SER A 179 8.90 12.16 1.23
N VAL A 180 9.92 11.45 0.77
CA VAL A 180 10.08 11.02 -0.63
C VAL A 180 10.10 9.50 -0.67
N GLU A 181 9.29 8.88 -1.54
CA GLU A 181 9.31 7.45 -1.79
C GLU A 181 10.62 7.06 -2.48
N LEU A 182 11.24 5.96 -2.01
CA LEU A 182 12.44 5.37 -2.59
C LEU A 182 12.07 4.12 -3.41
N LYS A 183 12.52 4.10 -4.67
CA LYS A 183 12.30 3.01 -5.63
C LYS A 183 13.58 2.26 -5.92
N ASP A 184 13.45 1.07 -6.50
CA ASP A 184 14.62 0.32 -6.97
C ASP A 184 15.44 1.15 -7.97
N GLY A 185 16.75 1.22 -7.74
CA GLY A 185 17.66 2.01 -8.55
C GLY A 185 17.76 3.49 -8.18
N ASP A 186 16.98 3.98 -7.23
CA ASP A 186 17.14 5.36 -6.74
C ASP A 186 18.47 5.52 -6.00
N GLU A 187 19.11 6.66 -6.22
CA GLU A 187 20.27 7.08 -5.44
C GLU A 187 19.86 8.14 -4.42
N PHE A 188 20.36 8.04 -3.19
CA PHE A 188 20.23 9.14 -2.25
C PHE A 188 21.57 9.51 -1.62
N GLY A 189 21.70 10.79 -1.28
CA GLY A 189 22.87 11.38 -0.67
C GLY A 189 22.56 11.98 0.69
N LEU A 190 23.40 11.71 1.67
CA LEU A 190 23.36 12.30 3.01
C LEU A 190 24.48 13.33 3.11
N GLY A 191 24.13 14.61 3.22
CA GLY A 191 25.09 15.69 3.38
C GLY A 191 25.72 16.20 2.10
N GLY A 192 25.31 15.70 0.94
CA GLY A 192 25.84 16.14 -0.35
C GLY A 192 25.08 15.58 -1.53
N ASN A 193 25.29 16.23 -2.69
CA ASN A 193 24.76 15.82 -3.98
C ASN A 193 25.87 15.66 -5.01
N GLN A 194 25.54 15.13 -6.17
CA GLN A 194 26.50 15.09 -7.29
C GLN A 194 26.56 16.44 -7.98
N GLN A 195 27.76 17.00 -8.10
CA GLN A 195 28.01 18.26 -8.79
C GLN A 195 29.06 18.05 -9.91
N ASN A 196 28.73 18.43 -11.13
CA ASN A 196 29.61 18.27 -12.30
C ASN A 196 30.17 16.83 -12.45
N GLY A 197 29.37 15.82 -12.15
CA GLY A 197 29.78 14.41 -12.20
C GLY A 197 30.60 13.91 -10.99
N SER A 198 30.93 14.81 -10.05
CA SER A 198 31.71 14.47 -8.85
C SER A 198 30.83 14.44 -7.60
N ARG A 199 31.17 13.57 -6.65
CA ARG A 199 30.56 13.48 -5.34
C ARG A 199 31.52 13.91 -4.25
N GLN A 200 31.02 14.56 -3.19
CA GLN A 200 31.85 14.95 -2.07
C GLN A 200 32.24 13.74 -1.23
N PRO A 201 33.52 13.48 -0.97
CA PRO A 201 33.97 12.35 -0.17
C PRO A 201 33.52 12.39 1.29
N GLU A 202 33.21 13.59 1.80
CA GLU A 202 32.74 13.87 3.16
C GLU A 202 31.25 13.53 3.36
N ALA A 203 30.51 13.32 2.28
CA ALA A 203 29.11 12.91 2.25
C ALA A 203 29.00 11.39 2.06
N ALA A 204 27.80 10.84 2.27
CA ALA A 204 27.51 9.43 2.03
C ALA A 204 26.45 9.30 0.93
N TYR A 205 26.66 8.33 0.04
CA TYR A 205 25.77 8.09 -1.10
C TYR A 205 25.39 6.62 -1.15
N PHE A 206 24.12 6.35 -1.40
CA PHE A 206 23.55 5.01 -1.41
C PHE A 206 22.72 4.78 -2.66
N LEU A 207 22.72 3.54 -3.10
CA LEU A 207 21.83 3.01 -4.10
C LEU A 207 20.79 2.13 -3.43
N VAL A 208 19.53 2.35 -3.73
CA VAL A 208 18.40 1.54 -3.25
C VAL A 208 18.25 0.29 -4.12
N ARG A 209 18.14 -0.86 -3.50
CA ARG A 209 17.84 -2.13 -4.14
C ARG A 209 16.64 -2.79 -3.47
N ILE A 210 15.73 -3.30 -4.29
CA ILE A 210 14.56 -4.05 -3.83
C ILE A 210 14.75 -5.50 -4.20
N GLY A 211 14.89 -6.37 -3.18
CA GLY A 211 14.87 -7.81 -3.33
C GLY A 211 13.46 -8.34 -3.15
N SER A 212 13.08 -9.35 -3.93
CA SER A 212 11.88 -10.14 -3.67
C SER A 212 12.32 -11.39 -2.90
N CYS A 213 11.87 -11.56 -1.66
CA CYS A 213 11.91 -12.87 -1.04
C CYS A 213 10.83 -13.73 -1.71
N ILE A 214 11.28 -14.77 -2.40
CA ILE A 214 10.45 -15.84 -2.96
C ILE A 214 10.11 -16.81 -1.83
#